data_657a2036705a6c33cfb12dc97387e5d3
#
_entry.id   657a2036705a6c33cfb12dc97387e5d3
#
_cell.length_a   1.000
_cell.length_b   1.000
_cell.length_c   1.000
_cell.angle_alpha   90.00
_cell.angle_beta   90.00
_cell.angle_gamma   90.00
#
_symmetry.space_group_name_H-M   'P 1'
#
loop_
_entity.id
_entity.type
_entity.pdbx_description
1 polymer ?
#
loop_
_entity_poly.entity_id
_entity_poly.type
_entity_poly.pdbx_seq_one_letter_code
_entity_poly.pdbx_strand_id
1 'polypeptide(L)'
;MSTRKPRGFTLLEVIVALAISGFILGGLFSLLGSSKQLSWTSEENLLRAARIRAATNFALLQNEYRDVEGILEHDYFEIRGLELLDDPLRKTEPMINALQQYQIIDDSREEQFFGSRWVRLNLPR
;
A
#
# COMPACT_ATOMS: atom_id res chain seq x y z
N MET A 1 44.86 12.84 -57.95
CA MET A 1 43.68 12.22 -57.40
C MET A 1 44.14 11.03 -56.52
N SER A 2 44.14 11.18 -55.20
CA SER A 2 44.52 10.09 -54.30
C SER A 2 43.27 9.22 -54.02
N THR A 3 43.25 8.04 -54.60
CA THR A 3 42.20 7.03 -54.33
C THR A 3 42.45 6.41 -52.96
N ARG A 4 41.77 6.88 -51.96
CA ARG A 4 41.72 6.18 -50.63
C ARG A 4 41.05 4.83 -50.86
N LYS A 5 41.82 3.75 -50.71
CA LYS A 5 41.27 2.39 -50.65
C LYS A 5 40.30 2.29 -49.45
N PRO A 6 39.08 1.75 -49.62
CA PRO A 6 38.20 1.51 -48.49
C PRO A 6 38.85 0.47 -47.58
N ARG A 7 39.07 0.84 -46.32
CA ARG A 7 39.51 -0.08 -45.25
C ARG A 7 38.26 -0.88 -44.82
N GLY A 8 38.29 -2.18 -45.06
CA GLY A 8 37.27 -3.07 -44.54
C GLY A 8 37.37 -3.19 -42.99
N PHE A 9 36.27 -3.44 -42.36
CA PHE A 9 36.21 -3.70 -40.92
C PHE A 9 37.05 -4.95 -40.56
N THR A 10 37.77 -4.87 -39.47
CA THR A 10 38.48 -6.03 -38.92
C THR A 10 37.49 -6.93 -38.17
N LEU A 11 37.75 -8.25 -38.17
CA LEU A 11 36.93 -9.22 -37.47
C LEU A 11 36.85 -8.89 -35.97
N LEU A 12 37.97 -8.39 -35.40
CA LEU A 12 38.04 -7.94 -34.02
C LEU A 12 37.07 -6.77 -33.71
N GLU A 13 36.99 -5.79 -34.64
CA GLU A 13 36.13 -4.62 -34.49
C GLU A 13 34.63 -5.02 -34.48
N VAL A 14 34.26 -6.00 -35.30
CA VAL A 14 32.89 -6.54 -35.32
C VAL A 14 32.57 -7.26 -34.01
N ILE A 15 33.47 -8.07 -33.47
CA ILE A 15 33.27 -8.80 -32.21
C ILE A 15 33.14 -7.81 -31.04
N VAL A 16 33.99 -6.78 -30.99
CA VAL A 16 33.91 -5.75 -29.93
C VAL A 16 32.61 -4.96 -30.04
N ALA A 17 32.19 -4.58 -31.24
CA ALA A 17 30.93 -3.87 -31.45
C ALA A 17 29.73 -4.70 -31.02
N LEU A 18 29.70 -6.00 -31.33
CA LEU A 18 28.65 -6.91 -30.89
C LEU A 18 28.63 -7.09 -29.37
N ALA A 19 29.79 -7.21 -28.73
CA ALA A 19 29.89 -7.34 -27.29
C ALA A 19 29.35 -6.08 -26.57
N ILE A 20 29.72 -4.90 -27.04
CA ILE A 20 29.24 -3.62 -26.47
C ILE A 20 27.72 -3.49 -26.67
N SER A 21 27.23 -3.77 -27.90
CA SER A 21 25.79 -3.71 -28.18
C SER A 21 24.98 -4.69 -27.35
N GLY A 22 25.48 -5.92 -27.19
CA GLY A 22 24.84 -6.93 -26.33
C GLY A 22 24.78 -6.50 -24.85
N PHE A 23 25.85 -5.89 -24.34
CA PHE A 23 25.89 -5.38 -22.99
C PHE A 23 24.90 -4.22 -22.76
N ILE A 24 24.82 -3.29 -23.69
CA ILE A 24 23.88 -2.16 -23.65
C ILE A 24 22.43 -2.66 -23.69
N LEU A 25 22.11 -3.55 -24.63
CA LEU A 25 20.77 -4.13 -24.75
C LEU A 25 20.39 -4.93 -23.49
N GLY A 26 21.31 -5.75 -22.97
CA GLY A 26 21.08 -6.50 -21.73
C GLY A 26 20.79 -5.58 -20.55
N GLY A 27 21.53 -4.48 -20.40
CA GLY A 27 21.28 -3.46 -19.39
C GLY A 27 19.90 -2.79 -19.52
N LEU A 28 19.51 -2.44 -20.74
CA LEU A 28 18.19 -1.85 -21.01
C LEU A 28 17.04 -2.82 -20.68
N PHE A 29 17.16 -4.07 -21.05
CA PHE A 29 16.15 -5.09 -20.71
C PHE A 29 16.05 -5.32 -19.20
N SER A 30 17.17 -5.32 -18.48
CA SER A 30 17.18 -5.41 -17.03
C SER A 30 16.45 -4.24 -16.38
N LEU A 31 16.69 -3.01 -16.85
CA LEU A 31 16.02 -1.81 -16.37
C LEU A 31 14.50 -1.85 -16.63
N LEU A 32 14.08 -2.29 -17.82
CA LEU A 32 12.67 -2.42 -18.14
C LEU A 32 11.97 -3.46 -17.26
N GLY A 33 12.62 -4.60 -17.00
CA GLY A 33 12.11 -5.64 -16.10
C GLY A 33 11.92 -5.12 -14.68
N SER A 34 12.92 -4.44 -14.13
CA SER A 34 12.86 -3.85 -12.79
C SER A 34 11.79 -2.75 -12.68
N SER A 35 11.66 -1.91 -13.70
CA SER A 35 10.65 -0.85 -13.73
C SER A 35 9.23 -1.41 -13.73
N LYS A 36 8.99 -2.48 -14.47
CA LYS A 36 7.67 -3.15 -14.52
C LYS A 36 7.31 -3.79 -13.18
N GLN A 37 8.26 -4.45 -12.55
CA GLN A 37 8.06 -5.05 -11.23
C GLN A 37 7.76 -3.97 -10.17
N LEU A 38 8.49 -2.85 -10.19
CA LEU A 38 8.25 -1.73 -9.29
C LEU A 38 6.87 -1.11 -9.48
N SER A 39 6.41 -0.98 -10.74
CA SER A 39 5.08 -0.46 -11.05
C SER A 39 3.97 -1.35 -10.47
N TRP A 40 4.06 -2.66 -10.60
CA TRP A 40 3.06 -3.58 -10.04
C TRP A 40 3.02 -3.54 -8.52
N THR A 41 4.20 -3.57 -7.88
CA THR A 41 4.28 -3.45 -6.42
C THR A 41 3.72 -2.12 -5.91
N SER A 42 3.95 -1.03 -6.65
CA SER A 42 3.42 0.29 -6.31
C SER A 42 1.90 0.33 -6.43
N GLU A 43 1.32 -0.25 -7.49
CA GLU A 43 -0.13 -0.33 -7.68
C GLU A 43 -0.80 -1.14 -6.56
N GLU A 44 -0.26 -2.29 -6.21
CA GLU A 44 -0.76 -3.12 -5.11
C GLU A 44 -0.72 -2.37 -3.77
N ASN A 45 0.39 -1.67 -3.48
CA ASN A 45 0.53 -0.87 -2.27
C ASN A 45 -0.44 0.31 -2.22
N LEU A 46 -0.71 0.97 -3.34
CA LEU A 46 -1.68 2.06 -3.43
C LEU A 46 -3.11 1.57 -3.19
N LEU A 47 -3.49 0.46 -3.81
CA LEU A 47 -4.81 -0.16 -3.59
C LEU A 47 -4.99 -0.57 -2.13
N ARG A 48 -3.96 -1.16 -1.53
CA ARG A 48 -3.97 -1.53 -0.12
C ARG A 48 -4.11 -0.30 0.78
N ALA A 49 -3.33 0.74 0.54
CA ALA A 49 -3.41 1.99 1.31
C ALA A 49 -4.81 2.63 1.20
N ALA A 50 -5.43 2.59 0.02
CA ALA A 50 -6.79 3.08 -0.17
C ALA A 50 -7.81 2.26 0.65
N ARG A 51 -7.68 0.94 0.69
CA ARG A 51 -8.56 0.05 1.47
C ARG A 51 -8.41 0.26 2.97
N ILE A 52 -7.18 0.33 3.49
CA ILE A 52 -6.91 0.64 4.90
C ILE A 52 -7.51 2.00 5.28
N ARG A 53 -7.36 3.01 4.41
CA ARG A 53 -7.96 4.33 4.63
C ARG A 53 -9.49 4.26 4.65
N ALA A 54 -10.11 3.49 3.77
CA ALA A 54 -11.56 3.28 3.76
C ALA A 54 -12.02 2.57 5.04
N ALA A 55 -11.33 1.51 5.46
CA ALA A 55 -11.61 0.81 6.72
C ALA A 55 -11.46 1.72 7.93
N THR A 56 -10.42 2.56 7.98
CA THR A 56 -10.22 3.54 9.04
C THR A 56 -11.34 4.58 9.09
N ASN A 57 -11.74 5.13 7.95
CA ASN A 57 -12.85 6.07 7.87
C ASN A 57 -14.16 5.43 8.33
N PHE A 58 -14.40 4.19 7.94
CA PHE A 58 -15.56 3.44 8.39
C PHE A 58 -15.53 3.21 9.90
N ALA A 59 -14.38 2.81 10.46
CA ALA A 59 -14.20 2.63 11.90
C ALA A 59 -14.48 3.90 12.70
N LEU A 60 -14.11 5.06 12.17
CA LEU A 60 -14.36 6.36 12.81
C LEU A 60 -15.85 6.75 12.81
N LEU A 61 -16.60 6.33 11.78
CA LEU A 61 -18.02 6.67 11.62
C LEU A 61 -18.97 5.71 12.35
N GLN A 62 -18.53 4.50 12.63
CA GLN A 62 -19.35 3.46 13.27
C GLN A 62 -19.06 3.34 14.77
N ASN A 63 -20.12 3.16 15.57
CA ASN A 63 -20.02 2.97 17.01
C ASN A 63 -19.95 1.50 17.44
N GLU A 64 -20.17 0.58 16.51
CA GLU A 64 -20.26 -0.85 16.80
C GLU A 64 -19.21 -1.63 16.00
N TYR A 65 -18.93 -2.84 16.51
CA TYR A 65 -18.20 -3.82 15.74
C TYR A 65 -18.89 -4.06 14.39
N ARG A 66 -18.13 -3.93 13.32
CA ARG A 66 -18.61 -4.18 11.96
C ARG A 66 -17.53 -4.85 11.15
N ASP A 67 -17.96 -5.85 10.41
CA ASP A 67 -17.21 -6.41 9.32
C ASP A 67 -17.32 -5.48 8.11
N VAL A 68 -16.21 -5.13 7.51
CA VAL A 68 -16.15 -4.24 6.34
C VAL A 68 -16.08 -4.99 5.03
N GLU A 69 -16.11 -6.32 5.05
CA GLU A 69 -16.05 -7.19 3.90
C GLU A 69 -17.02 -6.75 2.79
N GLY A 70 -18.30 -6.58 3.13
CA GLY A 70 -19.32 -6.16 2.17
C GLY A 70 -19.17 -4.74 1.64
N ILE A 71 -18.39 -3.87 2.30
CA ILE A 71 -18.19 -2.48 1.90
C ILE A 71 -16.94 -2.33 1.04
N LEU A 72 -15.90 -3.07 1.37
CA LEU A 72 -14.61 -3.00 0.67
C LEU A 72 -14.48 -4.08 -0.41
N GLU A 73 -15.51 -4.94 -0.57
CA GLU A 73 -15.48 -6.10 -1.46
C GLU A 73 -14.22 -6.98 -1.24
N HIS A 74 -13.85 -7.13 0.05
CA HIS A 74 -12.60 -7.79 0.40
C HIS A 74 -12.69 -8.48 1.77
N ASP A 75 -12.43 -9.76 1.80
CA ASP A 75 -12.58 -10.67 2.94
C ASP A 75 -11.49 -10.53 4.02
N TYR A 76 -10.63 -9.51 3.95
CA TYR A 76 -9.41 -9.46 4.76
C TYR A 76 -9.41 -8.42 5.87
N PHE A 77 -10.41 -7.55 5.94
CA PHE A 77 -10.47 -6.50 6.95
C PHE A 77 -11.63 -6.72 7.91
N GLU A 78 -11.31 -6.78 9.17
CA GLU A 78 -12.28 -6.83 10.26
C GLU A 78 -12.05 -5.63 11.20
N ILE A 79 -13.14 -4.97 11.63
CA ILE A 79 -13.08 -3.87 12.60
C ILE A 79 -13.70 -4.31 13.90
N ARG A 80 -12.94 -4.23 14.99
CA ARG A 80 -13.38 -4.51 16.35
C ARG A 80 -13.33 -3.26 17.19
N GLY A 81 -14.41 -2.96 17.91
CA GLY A 81 -14.39 -2.04 19.05
C GLY A 81 -13.72 -2.71 20.24
N LEU A 82 -12.77 -2.03 20.85
CA LEU A 82 -12.10 -2.46 22.08
C LEU A 82 -12.69 -1.73 23.29
N GLU A 83 -11.97 -1.75 24.41
CA GLU A 83 -12.37 -1.09 25.64
C GLU A 83 -12.47 0.43 25.48
N LEU A 84 -13.35 1.02 26.29
CA LEU A 84 -13.41 2.46 26.45
C LEU A 84 -12.15 2.94 27.16
N LEU A 85 -11.58 4.04 26.71
CA LEU A 85 -10.46 4.66 27.39
C LEU A 85 -10.92 5.29 28.70
N ASP A 86 -10.01 5.35 29.68
CA ASP A 86 -10.26 5.94 30.98
C ASP A 86 -10.84 7.35 30.86
N ASP A 87 -11.78 7.63 31.72
CA ASP A 87 -12.42 8.94 31.80
C ASP A 87 -11.41 10.05 32.14
N PRO A 88 -11.54 11.23 31.55
CA PRO A 88 -10.69 12.35 31.90
C PRO A 88 -10.91 12.76 33.36
N LEU A 89 -9.85 13.23 34.01
CA LEU A 89 -9.88 13.70 35.44
C LEU A 89 -10.91 14.80 35.73
N ARG A 90 -11.30 15.56 34.70
CA ARG A 90 -12.37 16.56 34.74
C ARG A 90 -13.47 16.18 33.77
N LYS A 91 -14.65 15.88 34.29
CA LYS A 91 -15.84 15.55 33.50
C LYS A 91 -16.80 16.71 33.49
N THR A 92 -17.38 17.00 32.36
CA THR A 92 -18.62 17.75 32.25
C THR A 92 -19.78 16.75 32.20
N GLU A 93 -20.65 16.76 33.19
CA GLU A 93 -21.83 15.89 33.19
C GLU A 93 -22.99 16.51 32.41
N PRO A 94 -23.79 15.68 31.69
CA PRO A 94 -23.63 14.25 31.46
C PRO A 94 -22.65 13.93 30.32
N MET A 95 -21.82 12.92 30.52
CA MET A 95 -20.96 12.40 29.44
C MET A 95 -21.82 11.64 28.40
N ILE A 96 -21.96 12.24 27.24
CA ILE A 96 -22.69 11.63 26.11
C ILE A 96 -21.74 10.85 25.21
N ASN A 97 -20.48 11.27 25.15
CA ASN A 97 -19.45 10.68 24.30
C ASN A 97 -18.30 10.15 25.15
N ALA A 98 -17.75 9.04 24.72
CA ALA A 98 -16.54 8.45 25.28
C ALA A 98 -15.55 8.15 24.19
N LEU A 99 -14.29 8.02 24.55
CA LEU A 99 -13.23 7.63 23.62
C LEU A 99 -13.08 6.10 23.71
N GLN A 100 -13.21 5.42 22.58
CA GLN A 100 -13.06 3.98 22.46
C GLN A 100 -11.86 3.66 21.59
N GLN A 101 -11.05 2.69 22.00
CA GLN A 101 -10.08 2.09 21.10
C GLN A 101 -10.78 1.19 20.09
N TYR A 102 -10.30 1.21 18.85
CA TYR A 102 -10.69 0.24 17.84
C TYR A 102 -9.47 -0.41 17.23
N GLN A 103 -9.68 -1.58 16.67
CA GLN A 103 -8.68 -2.40 16.01
C GLN A 103 -9.20 -2.75 14.61
N ILE A 104 -8.34 -2.59 13.61
CA ILE A 104 -8.55 -3.10 12.26
C ILE A 104 -7.60 -4.27 12.08
N ILE A 105 -8.13 -5.42 11.72
CA ILE A 105 -7.38 -6.64 11.49
C ILE A 105 -7.31 -6.86 9.98
N ASP A 106 -6.11 -7.03 9.45
CA ASP A 106 -5.84 -7.43 8.06
C ASP A 106 -5.38 -8.89 8.07
N ASP A 107 -6.31 -9.81 7.84
CA ASP A 107 -6.04 -11.25 7.88
C ASP A 107 -5.10 -11.71 6.75
N SER A 108 -5.04 -10.96 5.65
CA SER A 108 -4.18 -11.31 4.52
C SER A 108 -2.68 -11.21 4.82
N ARG A 109 -2.31 -10.35 5.77
CA ARG A 109 -0.91 -10.08 6.14
C ARG A 109 -0.63 -10.25 7.63
N GLU A 110 -1.62 -10.70 8.41
CA GLU A 110 -1.54 -10.80 9.87
C GLU A 110 -1.16 -9.46 10.53
N GLU A 111 -1.58 -8.34 9.95
CA GLU A 111 -1.30 -7.02 10.46
C GLU A 111 -2.50 -6.47 11.24
N GLN A 112 -2.21 -5.65 12.24
CA GLN A 112 -3.23 -5.04 13.09
C GLN A 112 -2.95 -3.54 13.21
N PHE A 113 -4.00 -2.74 13.03
CA PHE A 113 -3.94 -1.30 13.18
C PHE A 113 -4.84 -0.86 14.31
N PHE A 114 -4.32 -0.04 15.20
CA PHE A 114 -5.06 0.49 16.34
C PHE A 114 -5.32 1.97 16.18
N GLY A 115 -6.49 2.40 16.61
CA GLY A 115 -6.86 3.80 16.65
C GLY A 115 -7.84 4.10 17.78
N SER A 116 -8.23 5.35 17.91
CA SER A 116 -9.23 5.78 18.89
C SER A 116 -10.34 6.56 18.18
N ARG A 117 -11.58 6.35 18.61
CA ARG A 117 -12.76 7.01 18.04
C ARG A 117 -13.69 7.49 19.13
N TRP A 118 -14.44 8.54 18.83
CA TRP A 118 -15.53 8.99 19.68
C TRP A 118 -16.75 8.09 19.46
N VAL A 119 -17.27 7.55 20.55
CA VAL A 119 -18.50 6.76 20.57
C VAL A 119 -19.54 7.45 21.42
N ARG A 120 -20.81 7.34 21.02
CA ARG A 120 -21.94 7.86 21.76
C ARG A 120 -22.47 6.77 22.69
N LEU A 121 -22.50 7.06 23.99
CA LEU A 121 -22.89 6.07 25.01
C LEU A 121 -24.38 5.74 25.00
N ASN A 122 -25.25 6.65 24.50
CA ASN A 122 -26.72 6.55 24.58
C ASN A 122 -27.39 6.25 23.25
N LEU A 123 -26.72 5.62 22.30
CA LEU A 123 -27.37 5.13 21.09
C LEU A 123 -28.14 3.84 21.40
N PRO A 124 -29.42 3.70 20.98
CA PRO A 124 -30.11 2.42 21.06
C PRO A 124 -29.37 1.38 20.20
N ARG A 125 -29.09 0.23 20.80
CA ARG A 125 -28.47 -0.92 20.12
C ARG A 125 -29.48 -1.64 19.24
#